data_b1ae760b355bace2bc42c1939148a6a7
#
_entry.id   b1ae760b355bace2bc42c1939148a6a7
#
_cell.length_a   1.000
_cell.length_b   1.000
_cell.length_c   1.000
_cell.angle_alpha   90.00
_cell.angle_beta   90.00
_cell.angle_gamma   90.00
#
_symmetry.space_group_name_H-M   'P 1'
#
loop_
_entity.id
_entity.type
_entity.pdbx_description
1 polymer ?
#
loop_
_entity_poly.entity_id
_entity_poly.type
_entity_poly.pdbx_seq_one_letter_code
_entity_poly.pdbx_strand_id
1 'polypeptide(L)'
;MTKSIYSKLLTYSYNIVGSFEDAHDVVQDAMEKYITLDKSKVENEVNYLIKMVINLSINFKKRSKKFSKYGIWLPEPITTESADAPLIKEQVANYSLMVLFEELNPKERAVFILREGFDYGHGDIADVLNVSKDNSRQLYVRAKKKLKNQSFKKEVPTKDCLNPYVDALMAADTDTLESLFAEDICLMADGGNSVKVVTKITQGKQRTAELLQYVYGMFLDGKERSFTYINHQPALWFKTNNRIMSCMVFNFNEHNKLSAIYSIVDPEKLRNLHQPKGVVANQHMAKLLAYLDQHIN
;
A
#
# COMPACT_ATOMS: atom_id res chain seq x y z
N MET A 1 -14.57 7.95 -19.38
CA MET A 1 -13.49 6.98 -19.79
C MET A 1 -12.13 7.34 -19.19
N THR A 2 -11.69 8.55 -19.28
CA THR A 2 -10.36 9.04 -18.87
C THR A 2 -10.06 8.91 -17.37
N LYS A 3 -11.03 9.20 -16.50
CA LYS A 3 -10.87 9.04 -15.04
C LYS A 3 -10.59 7.58 -14.67
N SER A 4 -11.20 6.63 -15.40
CA SER A 4 -11.01 5.18 -15.21
C SER A 4 -9.59 4.73 -15.61
N ILE A 5 -9.05 5.24 -16.74
CA ILE A 5 -7.69 4.90 -17.20
C ILE A 5 -6.67 5.44 -16.23
N TYR A 6 -6.79 6.71 -15.81
CA TYR A 6 -5.89 7.32 -14.84
C TYR A 6 -5.86 6.53 -13.52
N SER A 7 -7.04 6.19 -12.98
CA SER A 7 -7.14 5.39 -11.76
C SER A 7 -6.47 4.03 -11.92
N LYS A 8 -6.59 3.40 -13.10
CA LYS A 8 -5.92 2.13 -13.41
C LYS A 8 -4.40 2.29 -13.43
N LEU A 9 -3.87 3.30 -14.10
CA LEU A 9 -2.44 3.59 -14.16
C LEU A 9 -1.87 3.87 -12.77
N LEU A 10 -2.58 4.67 -11.97
CA LEU A 10 -2.19 5.00 -10.61
C LEU A 10 -2.16 3.75 -9.70
N THR A 11 -3.15 2.85 -9.87
CA THR A 11 -3.21 1.60 -9.10
C THR A 11 -2.04 0.67 -9.45
N TYR A 12 -1.66 0.54 -10.73
CA TYR A 12 -0.44 -0.19 -11.12
C TYR A 12 0.79 0.39 -10.43
N SER A 13 0.96 1.71 -10.56
CA SER A 13 2.13 2.39 -10.01
C SER A 13 2.20 2.25 -8.49
N TYR A 14 1.11 2.52 -7.77
CA TYR A 14 1.04 2.40 -6.31
C TYR A 14 1.41 1.00 -5.81
N ASN A 15 0.81 -0.04 -6.38
CA ASN A 15 1.14 -1.42 -5.99
C ASN A 15 2.63 -1.75 -6.22
N ILE A 16 3.26 -1.18 -7.28
CA ILE A 16 4.68 -1.41 -7.57
C ILE A 16 5.59 -0.55 -6.69
N VAL A 17 5.28 0.71 -6.49
CA VAL A 17 6.14 1.68 -5.80
C VAL A 17 5.97 1.64 -4.30
N GLY A 18 4.71 1.51 -3.81
CA GLY A 18 4.37 1.45 -2.38
C GLY A 18 4.23 2.82 -1.71
N SER A 19 4.22 3.90 -2.47
CA SER A 19 3.92 5.27 -2.04
C SER A 19 2.96 5.89 -3.04
N PHE A 20 1.93 6.56 -2.53
CA PHE A 20 0.90 7.18 -3.36
C PHE A 20 1.44 8.42 -4.07
N GLU A 21 2.22 9.24 -3.38
CA GLU A 21 2.84 10.43 -3.97
C GLU A 21 3.81 10.03 -5.08
N ASP A 22 4.74 9.11 -4.82
CA ASP A 22 5.68 8.62 -5.84
C ASP A 22 4.95 7.97 -7.03
N ALA A 23 3.84 7.26 -6.77
CA ALA A 23 3.05 6.64 -7.83
C ALA A 23 2.37 7.68 -8.72
N HIS A 24 1.87 8.76 -8.12
CA HIS A 24 1.28 9.89 -8.82
C HIS A 24 2.33 10.56 -9.74
N ASP A 25 3.53 10.82 -9.21
CA ASP A 25 4.62 11.42 -9.99
C ASP A 25 5.04 10.55 -11.16
N VAL A 26 5.16 9.22 -10.95
CA VAL A 26 5.47 8.28 -12.03
C VAL A 26 4.40 8.29 -13.13
N VAL A 27 3.13 8.37 -12.76
CA VAL A 27 2.03 8.45 -13.75
C VAL A 27 2.08 9.77 -14.50
N GLN A 28 2.34 10.88 -13.80
CA GLN A 28 2.48 12.18 -14.43
C GLN A 28 3.65 12.18 -15.43
N ASP A 29 4.83 11.70 -15.05
CA ASP A 29 5.99 11.55 -15.93
C ASP A 29 5.69 10.72 -17.19
N ALA A 30 4.92 9.62 -17.01
CA ALA A 30 4.52 8.79 -18.14
C ALA A 30 3.61 9.54 -19.12
N MET A 31 2.65 10.29 -18.59
CA MET A 31 1.71 11.05 -19.39
C MET A 31 2.39 12.21 -20.13
N GLU A 32 3.31 12.92 -19.50
CA GLU A 32 4.09 13.98 -20.13
C GLU A 32 4.92 13.44 -21.31
N LYS A 33 5.59 12.30 -21.10
CA LYS A 33 6.35 11.63 -22.17
C LYS A 33 5.45 11.15 -23.30
N TYR A 34 4.25 10.67 -22.97
CA TYR A 34 3.30 10.19 -23.95
C TYR A 34 2.78 11.32 -24.88
N ILE A 35 2.56 12.54 -24.35
CA ILE A 35 2.12 13.69 -25.13
C ILE A 35 3.14 14.09 -26.18
N THR A 36 4.43 14.03 -25.83
CA THR A 36 5.53 14.42 -26.72
C THR A 36 5.96 13.33 -27.70
N LEU A 37 5.35 12.12 -27.59
CA LEU A 37 5.70 10.97 -28.41
C LEU A 37 5.15 11.10 -29.83
N ASP A 38 5.94 10.68 -30.82
CA ASP A 38 5.41 10.38 -32.17
C ASP A 38 4.54 9.12 -32.12
N LYS A 39 3.24 9.30 -32.30
CA LYS A 39 2.23 8.25 -32.17
C LYS A 39 2.05 7.39 -33.41
N SER A 40 2.74 7.72 -34.50
CA SER A 40 2.60 7.00 -35.77
C SER A 40 2.85 5.50 -35.68
N LYS A 41 3.53 5.04 -34.61
CA LYS A 41 3.87 3.65 -34.37
C LYS A 41 3.12 3.02 -33.16
N VAL A 42 2.13 3.72 -32.61
CA VAL A 42 1.37 3.27 -31.45
C VAL A 42 0.05 2.66 -31.92
N GLU A 43 -0.04 1.34 -31.95
CA GLU A 43 -1.26 0.62 -32.37
C GLU A 43 -2.36 0.73 -31.30
N ASN A 44 -2.02 0.69 -30.02
CA ASN A 44 -2.97 0.78 -28.91
C ASN A 44 -2.42 1.71 -27.81
N GLU A 45 -2.99 2.89 -27.74
CA GLU A 45 -2.55 3.96 -26.84
C GLU A 45 -2.67 3.58 -25.36
N VAL A 46 -3.75 2.91 -24.97
CA VAL A 46 -3.97 2.49 -23.57
C VAL A 46 -2.93 1.46 -23.14
N ASN A 47 -2.70 0.45 -23.97
CA ASN A 47 -1.69 -0.58 -23.67
C ASN A 47 -0.28 0.01 -23.63
N TYR A 48 0.01 0.98 -24.49
CA TYR A 48 1.28 1.67 -24.52
C TYR A 48 1.51 2.46 -23.22
N LEU A 49 0.51 3.22 -22.76
CA LEU A 49 0.56 3.95 -21.49
C LEU A 49 0.72 3.02 -20.29
N ILE A 50 -0.03 1.91 -20.26
CA ILE A 50 0.11 0.90 -19.19
C ILE A 50 1.55 0.37 -19.15
N LYS A 51 2.09 -0.03 -20.30
CA LYS A 51 3.48 -0.51 -20.43
C LYS A 51 4.49 0.53 -19.95
N MET A 52 4.28 1.80 -20.33
CA MET A 52 5.15 2.92 -19.93
C MET A 52 5.12 3.12 -18.40
N VAL A 53 3.93 3.22 -17.78
CA VAL A 53 3.79 3.42 -16.34
C VAL A 53 4.40 2.27 -15.56
N ILE A 54 4.15 1.01 -15.93
CA ILE A 54 4.72 -0.15 -15.26
C ILE A 54 6.25 -0.13 -15.32
N ASN A 55 6.84 0.15 -16.49
CA ASN A 55 8.29 0.19 -16.63
C ASN A 55 8.92 1.38 -15.89
N LEU A 56 8.28 2.55 -15.90
CA LEU A 56 8.74 3.69 -15.10
C LEU A 56 8.65 3.39 -13.60
N SER A 57 7.56 2.77 -13.12
CA SER A 57 7.41 2.34 -11.72
C SER A 57 8.50 1.34 -11.30
N ILE A 58 8.83 0.36 -12.16
CA ILE A 58 9.93 -0.58 -11.92
C ILE A 58 11.27 0.15 -11.84
N ASN A 59 11.53 1.09 -12.74
CA ASN A 59 12.77 1.84 -12.76
C ASN A 59 12.87 2.79 -11.56
N PHE A 60 11.77 3.42 -11.18
CA PHE A 60 11.68 4.22 -9.95
C PHE A 60 12.02 3.34 -8.74
N LYS A 61 11.36 2.21 -8.58
CA LYS A 61 11.59 1.28 -7.45
C LYS A 61 13.02 0.75 -7.38
N LYS A 62 13.70 0.55 -8.53
CA LYS A 62 15.11 0.16 -8.55
C LYS A 62 16.06 1.24 -8.04
N ARG A 63 15.75 2.52 -8.30
CA ARG A 63 16.59 3.66 -7.92
C ARG A 63 16.28 4.16 -6.52
N SER A 64 15.03 4.11 -6.13
CA SER A 64 14.56 4.58 -4.83
C SER A 64 14.95 3.60 -3.74
N LYS A 65 15.86 4.02 -2.85
CA LYS A 65 16.10 3.31 -1.59
C LYS A 65 15.03 3.77 -0.61
N LYS A 66 14.08 2.90 -0.32
CA LYS A 66 13.09 3.16 0.73
C LYS A 66 13.80 3.12 2.08
N PHE A 67 13.75 4.23 2.79
CA PHE A 67 14.44 4.43 4.04
C PHE A 67 13.56 5.17 5.03
N SER A 68 13.55 4.71 6.26
CA SER A 68 13.02 5.44 7.40
C SER A 68 14.14 5.66 8.40
N LYS A 69 14.38 6.89 8.81
CA LYS A 69 15.38 7.21 9.83
C LYS A 69 15.00 6.62 11.19
N TYR A 70 13.70 6.60 11.46
CA TYR A 70 13.15 6.11 12.70
C TYR A 70 12.15 4.98 12.42
N GLY A 71 12.60 3.74 12.64
CA GLY A 71 11.81 2.55 12.43
C GLY A 71 12.07 1.83 11.12
N ILE A 72 11.09 1.05 10.71
CA ILE A 72 11.11 0.26 9.48
C ILE A 72 10.27 1.00 8.45
N TRP A 73 10.80 1.19 7.24
CA TRP A 73 9.99 1.79 6.19
C TRP A 73 8.78 0.89 5.87
N LEU A 74 7.59 1.45 6.01
CA LEU A 74 6.32 0.81 5.66
C LEU A 74 5.69 1.49 4.44
N PRO A 75 4.92 0.78 3.61
CA PRO A 75 4.16 1.38 2.52
C PRO A 75 3.25 2.51 3.00
N GLU A 76 3.00 3.50 2.16
CA GLU A 76 2.06 4.56 2.45
C GLU A 76 0.63 3.99 2.55
N PRO A 77 -0.09 4.20 3.66
CA PRO A 77 -1.41 3.65 3.87
C PRO A 77 -2.46 4.38 3.02
N ILE A 78 -3.42 3.63 2.47
CA ILE A 78 -4.55 4.19 1.71
C ILE A 78 -5.86 3.70 2.29
N THR A 79 -6.79 4.64 2.58
CA THR A 79 -8.14 4.25 2.98
C THR A 79 -8.90 3.63 1.81
N THR A 80 -9.49 2.46 2.03
CA THR A 80 -10.31 1.74 1.06
C THR A 80 -11.81 1.85 1.33
N GLU A 81 -12.22 2.55 2.38
CA GLU A 81 -13.63 2.86 2.65
C GLU A 81 -14.18 4.02 1.80
N SER A 82 -13.36 5.01 1.48
CA SER A 82 -13.83 6.21 0.77
C SER A 82 -14.27 5.90 -0.66
N ALA A 83 -15.45 6.38 -1.05
CA ALA A 83 -15.95 6.27 -2.43
C ALA A 83 -15.12 7.06 -3.44
N ASP A 84 -14.42 8.11 -2.98
CA ASP A 84 -13.67 9.05 -3.82
C ASP A 84 -12.19 8.67 -3.98
N ALA A 85 -11.80 7.44 -3.64
CA ALA A 85 -10.43 6.98 -3.82
C ALA A 85 -10.04 7.05 -5.31
N PRO A 86 -8.88 7.68 -5.64
CA PRO A 86 -8.43 7.81 -7.04
C PRO A 86 -7.87 6.50 -7.62
N LEU A 87 -7.90 5.43 -6.84
CA LEU A 87 -7.42 4.09 -7.17
C LEU A 87 -8.60 3.15 -7.42
N ILE A 88 -8.36 2.09 -8.20
CA ILE A 88 -9.30 0.98 -8.32
C ILE A 88 -9.13 0.09 -7.08
N LYS A 89 -10.05 0.24 -6.12
CA LYS A 89 -9.95 -0.38 -4.80
C LYS A 89 -9.75 -1.89 -4.87
N GLU A 90 -10.53 -2.59 -5.66
CA GLU A 90 -10.49 -4.05 -5.79
C GLU A 90 -9.14 -4.56 -6.30
N GLN A 91 -8.33 -3.67 -6.87
CA GLN A 91 -7.00 -3.95 -7.43
C GLN A 91 -5.85 -3.40 -6.56
N VAL A 92 -6.16 -2.77 -5.44
CA VAL A 92 -5.15 -2.39 -4.43
C VAL A 92 -4.78 -3.63 -3.61
N ALA A 93 -3.50 -3.91 -3.47
CA ALA A 93 -3.03 -5.01 -2.61
C ALA A 93 -3.33 -4.71 -1.14
N ASN A 94 -3.68 -5.74 -0.35
CA ASN A 94 -3.84 -5.58 1.09
C ASN A 94 -2.52 -5.13 1.74
N TYR A 95 -2.61 -4.48 2.91
CA TYR A 95 -1.45 -3.81 3.52
C TYR A 95 -0.32 -4.78 3.86
N SER A 96 -0.63 -5.95 4.43
CA SER A 96 0.39 -6.94 4.76
C SER A 96 1.12 -7.46 3.51
N LEU A 97 0.41 -7.62 2.40
CA LEU A 97 1.02 -8.00 1.13
C LEU A 97 1.90 -6.87 0.57
N MET A 98 1.47 -5.61 0.73
CA MET A 98 2.30 -4.45 0.36
C MET A 98 3.63 -4.41 1.14
N VAL A 99 3.61 -4.76 2.43
CA VAL A 99 4.82 -4.89 3.24
C VAL A 99 5.70 -6.03 2.72
N LEU A 100 5.12 -7.20 2.45
CA LEU A 100 5.85 -8.35 1.91
C LEU A 100 6.43 -8.10 0.51
N PHE A 101 5.82 -7.23 -0.28
CA PHE A 101 6.38 -6.84 -1.58
C PHE A 101 7.76 -6.18 -1.47
N GLU A 102 8.15 -5.65 -0.31
CA GLU A 102 9.49 -5.09 -0.13
C GLU A 102 10.61 -6.16 -0.18
N GLU A 103 10.28 -7.43 0.00
CA GLU A 103 11.20 -8.57 -0.18
C GLU A 103 11.40 -8.97 -1.64
N LEU A 104 10.56 -8.48 -2.54
CA LEU A 104 10.63 -8.78 -3.96
C LEU A 104 11.54 -7.81 -4.70
N ASN A 105 12.27 -8.32 -5.71
CA ASN A 105 12.85 -7.39 -6.66
C ASN A 105 11.74 -6.73 -7.51
N PRO A 106 11.98 -5.55 -8.09
CA PRO A 106 10.92 -4.81 -8.79
C PRO A 106 10.25 -5.54 -9.95
N LYS A 107 10.96 -6.44 -10.64
CA LYS A 107 10.36 -7.26 -11.71
C LYS A 107 9.51 -8.39 -11.16
N GLU A 108 9.94 -9.07 -10.09
CA GLU A 108 9.15 -10.09 -9.38
C GLU A 108 7.84 -9.48 -8.87
N ARG A 109 7.93 -8.28 -8.24
CA ARG A 109 6.77 -7.53 -7.75
C ARG A 109 5.80 -7.19 -8.88
N ALA A 110 6.29 -6.63 -9.98
CA ALA A 110 5.45 -6.28 -11.12
C ALA A 110 4.76 -7.52 -11.73
N VAL A 111 5.48 -8.62 -11.94
CA VAL A 111 4.89 -9.87 -12.46
C VAL A 111 3.79 -10.40 -11.55
N PHE A 112 4.02 -10.41 -10.24
CA PHE A 112 3.03 -10.88 -9.27
C PHE A 112 1.77 -10.00 -9.29
N ILE A 113 1.94 -8.68 -9.25
CA ILE A 113 0.83 -7.71 -9.27
C ILE A 113 0.01 -7.86 -10.56
N LEU A 114 0.66 -7.91 -11.71
CA LEU A 114 -0.03 -8.05 -12.99
C LEU A 114 -0.81 -9.36 -13.08
N ARG A 115 -0.24 -10.46 -12.56
CA ARG A 115 -0.86 -11.78 -12.61
C ARG A 115 -2.03 -11.92 -11.63
N GLU A 116 -1.83 -11.56 -10.36
CA GLU A 116 -2.79 -11.81 -9.29
C GLU A 116 -3.79 -10.65 -9.08
N GLY A 117 -3.36 -9.42 -9.33
CA GLY A 117 -4.18 -8.23 -9.14
C GLY A 117 -4.97 -7.79 -10.37
N PHE A 118 -4.46 -8.14 -11.56
CA PHE A 118 -5.03 -7.64 -12.82
C PHE A 118 -5.30 -8.74 -13.86
N ASP A 119 -5.14 -10.01 -13.49
CA ASP A 119 -5.44 -11.20 -14.31
C ASP A 119 -4.71 -11.26 -15.67
N TYR A 120 -3.51 -10.66 -15.77
CA TYR A 120 -2.71 -10.72 -17.00
C TYR A 120 -2.20 -12.13 -17.27
N GLY A 121 -2.24 -12.55 -18.55
CA GLY A 121 -1.55 -13.74 -19.00
C GLY A 121 -0.02 -13.58 -19.00
N HIS A 122 0.73 -14.68 -18.89
CA HIS A 122 2.21 -14.60 -18.96
C HIS A 122 2.75 -14.09 -20.31
N GLY A 123 1.94 -14.19 -21.38
CA GLY A 123 2.24 -13.57 -22.67
C GLY A 123 2.22 -12.06 -22.56
N ASP A 124 1.09 -11.51 -22.07
CA ASP A 124 0.89 -10.07 -21.91
C ASP A 124 1.92 -9.46 -20.96
N ILE A 125 2.22 -10.18 -19.85
CA ILE A 125 3.26 -9.75 -18.90
C ILE A 125 4.64 -9.71 -19.57
N ALA A 126 4.95 -10.70 -20.41
CA ALA A 126 6.19 -10.76 -21.16
C ALA A 126 6.35 -9.55 -22.10
N ASP A 127 5.28 -9.18 -22.80
CA ASP A 127 5.24 -8.02 -23.69
C ASP A 127 5.39 -6.70 -22.90
N VAL A 128 4.69 -6.56 -21.78
CA VAL A 128 4.76 -5.37 -20.92
C VAL A 128 6.18 -5.16 -20.37
N LEU A 129 6.82 -6.24 -19.89
CA LEU A 129 8.12 -6.16 -19.21
C LEU A 129 9.32 -6.35 -20.14
N ASN A 130 9.07 -6.59 -21.43
CA ASN A 130 10.09 -6.93 -22.43
C ASN A 130 10.98 -8.07 -21.96
N VAL A 131 10.35 -9.22 -21.66
CA VAL A 131 11.00 -10.48 -21.26
C VAL A 131 10.37 -11.65 -22.02
N SER A 132 10.97 -12.85 -21.96
CA SER A 132 10.32 -14.03 -22.50
C SER A 132 9.15 -14.51 -21.62
N LYS A 133 8.18 -15.21 -22.22
CA LYS A 133 7.06 -15.83 -21.49
C LYS A 133 7.53 -16.77 -20.39
N ASP A 134 8.61 -17.51 -20.63
CA ASP A 134 9.19 -18.42 -19.65
C ASP A 134 9.88 -17.66 -18.50
N ASN A 135 10.55 -16.55 -18.81
CA ASN A 135 11.09 -15.67 -17.76
C ASN A 135 9.98 -15.05 -16.90
N SER A 136 8.85 -14.66 -17.50
CA SER A 136 7.66 -14.21 -16.75
C SER A 136 7.17 -15.30 -15.77
N ARG A 137 7.08 -16.55 -16.21
CA ARG A 137 6.71 -17.69 -15.34
C ARG A 137 7.71 -17.89 -14.20
N GLN A 138 9.00 -17.84 -14.48
CA GLN A 138 10.05 -18.00 -13.48
C GLN A 138 10.03 -16.87 -12.43
N LEU A 139 9.85 -15.61 -12.86
CA LEU A 139 9.72 -14.46 -11.97
C LEU A 139 8.50 -14.61 -11.05
N TYR A 140 7.37 -15.07 -11.60
CA TYR A 140 6.16 -15.33 -10.81
C TYR A 140 6.37 -16.42 -9.75
N VAL A 141 6.98 -17.56 -10.12
CA VAL A 141 7.28 -18.65 -9.19
C VAL A 141 8.20 -18.16 -8.05
N ARG A 142 9.23 -17.37 -8.38
CA ARG A 142 10.10 -16.77 -7.36
C ARG A 142 9.35 -15.84 -6.44
N ALA A 143 8.49 -14.98 -6.99
CA ALA A 143 7.65 -14.09 -6.20
C ALA A 143 6.73 -14.87 -5.24
N LYS A 144 6.00 -15.88 -5.74
CA LYS A 144 5.12 -16.75 -4.92
C LYS A 144 5.89 -17.41 -3.78
N LYS A 145 7.09 -17.93 -4.05
CA LYS A 145 7.93 -18.56 -3.03
C LYS A 145 8.33 -17.56 -1.92
N LYS A 146 8.78 -16.37 -2.29
CA LYS A 146 9.16 -15.32 -1.32
C LYS A 146 7.97 -14.83 -0.50
N LEU A 147 6.81 -14.71 -1.13
CA LEU A 147 5.56 -14.32 -0.47
C LEU A 147 4.90 -15.46 0.31
N LYS A 148 5.55 -16.62 0.46
CA LYS A 148 5.01 -17.80 1.18
C LYS A 148 3.60 -18.17 0.72
N ASN A 149 3.34 -18.08 -0.60
CA ASN A 149 2.05 -18.34 -1.24
C ASN A 149 0.88 -17.44 -0.75
N GLN A 150 1.17 -16.26 -0.22
CA GLN A 150 0.12 -15.29 0.10
C GLN A 150 -0.70 -14.94 -1.15
N SER A 151 -2.00 -14.78 -0.98
CA SER A 151 -2.93 -14.38 -2.04
C SER A 151 -3.07 -12.87 -2.10
N PHE A 152 -3.29 -12.33 -3.31
CA PHE A 152 -3.62 -10.93 -3.52
C PHE A 152 -4.97 -10.56 -2.91
N LYS A 153 -5.96 -11.47 -3.02
CA LYS A 153 -7.28 -11.34 -2.41
C LYS A 153 -7.32 -12.25 -1.17
N LYS A 154 -7.55 -11.67 -0.02
CA LYS A 154 -7.74 -12.37 1.25
C LYS A 154 -9.06 -11.91 1.86
N GLU A 155 -9.85 -12.83 2.40
CA GLU A 155 -10.96 -12.45 3.26
C GLU A 155 -10.45 -11.64 4.44
N VAL A 156 -11.11 -10.53 4.71
CA VAL A 156 -10.69 -9.58 5.73
C VAL A 156 -11.77 -9.54 6.81
N PRO A 157 -11.41 -9.68 8.08
CA PRO A 157 -12.35 -9.55 9.19
C PRO A 157 -13.01 -8.16 9.16
N THR A 158 -14.22 -8.07 9.70
CA THR A 158 -14.85 -6.76 9.92
C THR A 158 -14.05 -5.95 10.93
N LYS A 159 -14.10 -4.62 10.83
CA LYS A 159 -13.35 -3.75 11.76
C LYS A 159 -13.76 -3.92 13.22
N ASP A 160 -14.94 -4.47 13.49
CA ASP A 160 -15.43 -4.76 14.83
C ASP A 160 -14.60 -5.83 15.55
N CYS A 161 -13.81 -6.65 14.81
CA CYS A 161 -12.86 -7.58 15.40
C CYS A 161 -11.77 -6.90 16.22
N LEU A 162 -11.60 -5.58 16.07
CA LEU A 162 -10.64 -4.78 16.85
C LEU A 162 -11.18 -4.35 18.22
N ASN A 163 -12.51 -4.46 18.49
CA ASN A 163 -13.07 -4.01 19.76
C ASN A 163 -12.41 -4.69 20.97
N PRO A 164 -12.26 -6.05 21.04
CA PRO A 164 -11.60 -6.69 22.18
C PRO A 164 -10.15 -6.21 22.38
N TYR A 165 -9.44 -5.94 21.29
CA TYR A 165 -8.08 -5.40 21.34
C TYR A 165 -8.05 -3.98 21.95
N VAL A 166 -8.95 -3.10 21.50
CA VAL A 166 -9.01 -1.72 21.99
C VAL A 166 -9.45 -1.69 23.46
N ASP A 167 -10.42 -2.51 23.84
CA ASP A 167 -10.91 -2.59 25.22
C ASP A 167 -9.80 -3.06 26.18
N ALA A 168 -9.05 -4.11 25.81
CA ALA A 168 -7.93 -4.60 26.58
C ALA A 168 -6.79 -3.57 26.67
N LEU A 169 -6.50 -2.88 25.56
CA LEU A 169 -5.48 -1.82 25.52
C LEU A 169 -5.82 -0.65 26.46
N MET A 170 -7.08 -0.22 26.46
CA MET A 170 -7.56 0.87 27.31
C MET A 170 -7.63 0.48 28.80
N ALA A 171 -7.98 -0.77 29.07
CA ALA A 171 -8.01 -1.31 30.43
C ALA A 171 -6.62 -1.62 31.00
N ALA A 172 -5.55 -1.44 30.20
CA ALA A 172 -4.20 -1.88 30.51
C ALA A 172 -4.13 -3.40 30.87
N ASP A 173 -5.01 -4.19 30.26
CA ASP A 173 -5.11 -5.64 30.47
C ASP A 173 -4.15 -6.37 29.52
N THR A 174 -2.91 -6.59 30.03
CA THR A 174 -1.85 -7.27 29.26
C THR A 174 -2.19 -8.70 28.95
N ASP A 175 -2.81 -9.42 29.89
CA ASP A 175 -3.13 -10.84 29.73
C ASP A 175 -4.16 -11.05 28.61
N THR A 176 -5.20 -10.22 28.60
CA THR A 176 -6.18 -10.21 27.50
C THR A 176 -5.54 -9.85 26.17
N LEU A 177 -4.67 -8.80 26.12
CA LEU A 177 -3.93 -8.45 24.90
C LEU A 177 -3.11 -9.63 24.38
N GLU A 178 -2.35 -10.30 25.23
CA GLU A 178 -1.55 -11.47 24.87
C GLU A 178 -2.40 -12.62 24.34
N SER A 179 -3.59 -12.81 24.94
CA SER A 179 -4.53 -13.84 24.49
C SER A 179 -5.06 -13.63 23.07
N LEU A 180 -5.16 -12.37 22.63
CA LEU A 180 -5.60 -12.00 21.28
C LEU A 180 -4.51 -12.19 20.22
N PHE A 181 -3.25 -12.31 20.61
CA PHE A 181 -2.11 -12.41 19.70
C PHE A 181 -1.82 -13.85 19.26
N ALA A 182 -1.32 -13.99 18.03
CA ALA A 182 -0.67 -15.21 17.58
C ALA A 182 0.70 -15.38 18.28
N GLU A 183 1.22 -16.60 18.35
CA GLU A 183 2.51 -16.86 19.00
C GLU A 183 3.67 -16.09 18.34
N ASP A 184 3.61 -15.94 17.04
CA ASP A 184 4.60 -15.28 16.19
C ASP A 184 4.25 -13.82 15.87
N ILE A 185 3.36 -13.19 16.67
CA ILE A 185 2.98 -11.77 16.50
C ILE A 185 4.21 -10.90 16.32
N CYS A 186 4.15 -10.00 15.35
CA CYS A 186 5.16 -8.98 15.15
C CYS A 186 4.56 -7.58 15.07
N LEU A 187 5.30 -6.59 15.57
CA LEU A 187 5.00 -5.18 15.42
C LEU A 187 6.14 -4.49 14.68
N MET A 188 5.78 -3.77 13.64
CA MET A 188 6.65 -2.91 12.86
C MET A 188 6.17 -1.47 12.99
N ALA A 189 7.10 -0.54 13.19
CA ALA A 189 6.77 0.88 13.31
C ALA A 189 7.57 1.71 12.32
N ASP A 190 6.92 2.69 11.72
CA ASP A 190 7.52 3.67 10.80
C ASP A 190 7.25 5.10 11.28
N GLY A 191 8.31 5.77 11.70
CA GLY A 191 8.31 7.18 12.10
C GLY A 191 8.86 8.13 11.04
N GLY A 192 9.20 7.61 9.88
CA GLY A 192 9.81 8.39 8.81
C GLY A 192 11.11 9.05 9.23
N ASN A 193 11.23 10.33 8.92
CA ASN A 193 12.40 11.14 9.27
C ASN A 193 12.19 11.99 10.53
N SER A 194 10.97 11.98 11.10
CA SER A 194 10.54 12.97 12.08
C SER A 194 10.21 12.39 13.45
N VAL A 195 9.59 11.20 13.52
CA VAL A 195 9.07 10.62 14.76
C VAL A 195 9.91 9.41 15.18
N LYS A 196 10.50 9.48 16.37
CA LYS A 196 11.26 8.36 16.93
C LYS A 196 10.32 7.22 17.33
N VAL A 197 10.59 6.02 16.81
CA VAL A 197 9.89 4.78 17.13
C VAL A 197 10.92 3.66 17.37
N VAL A 198 10.44 2.46 17.71
CA VAL A 198 11.27 1.26 17.78
C VAL A 198 11.88 0.97 16.41
N THR A 199 13.19 0.76 16.35
CA THR A 199 13.93 0.63 15.08
C THR A 199 13.99 -0.81 14.56
N LYS A 200 13.55 -1.77 15.36
CA LYS A 200 13.56 -3.20 15.04
C LYS A 200 12.14 -3.76 15.13
N ILE A 201 11.91 -4.86 14.45
CA ILE A 201 10.67 -5.63 14.60
C ILE A 201 10.58 -6.12 16.05
N THR A 202 9.48 -5.80 16.72
CA THR A 202 9.14 -6.37 18.02
C THR A 202 8.42 -7.70 17.77
N GLN A 203 8.89 -8.78 18.36
CA GLN A 203 8.34 -10.13 18.18
C GLN A 203 7.96 -10.76 19.52
N GLY A 204 6.88 -11.54 19.51
CA GLY A 204 6.34 -12.28 20.63
C GLY A 204 5.28 -11.50 21.41
N LYS A 205 4.36 -12.24 22.06
CA LYS A 205 3.17 -11.69 22.70
C LYS A 205 3.48 -10.67 23.77
N GLN A 206 4.25 -11.08 24.78
CA GLN A 206 4.56 -10.24 25.92
C GLN A 206 5.20 -8.91 25.52
N ARG A 207 6.28 -8.95 24.71
CA ARG A 207 6.99 -7.74 24.30
C ARG A 207 6.10 -6.80 23.47
N THR A 208 5.24 -7.39 22.64
CA THR A 208 4.31 -6.60 21.81
C THR A 208 3.24 -5.96 22.69
N ALA A 209 2.67 -6.67 23.66
CA ALA A 209 1.68 -6.14 24.58
C ALA A 209 2.25 -5.03 25.45
N GLU A 210 3.42 -5.23 26.06
CA GLU A 210 4.12 -4.23 26.87
C GLU A 210 4.42 -2.95 26.06
N LEU A 211 4.92 -3.09 24.83
CA LEU A 211 5.22 -1.94 23.97
C LEU A 211 3.94 -1.18 23.60
N LEU A 212 2.87 -1.89 23.27
CA LEU A 212 1.60 -1.25 22.89
C LEU A 212 0.99 -0.49 24.06
N GLN A 213 1.01 -1.05 25.26
CA GLN A 213 0.53 -0.38 26.47
C GLN A 213 1.37 0.86 26.80
N TYR A 214 2.69 0.74 26.70
CA TYR A 214 3.58 1.89 26.88
C TYR A 214 3.26 3.01 25.86
N VAL A 215 3.14 2.67 24.58
CA VAL A 215 2.86 3.63 23.52
C VAL A 215 1.47 4.25 23.71
N TYR A 216 0.46 3.44 24.08
CA TYR A 216 -0.87 3.93 24.34
C TYR A 216 -0.89 4.93 25.50
N GLY A 217 -0.38 4.54 26.66
CA GLY A 217 -0.38 5.39 27.85
C GLY A 217 0.42 6.69 27.68
N MET A 218 1.54 6.64 26.95
CA MET A 218 2.39 7.82 26.77
C MET A 218 1.93 8.77 25.66
N PHE A 219 1.29 8.27 24.59
CA PHE A 219 1.07 9.06 23.38
C PHE A 219 -0.35 9.05 22.86
N LEU A 220 -1.16 8.04 23.16
CA LEU A 220 -2.45 7.81 22.51
C LEU A 220 -3.65 7.94 23.45
N ASP A 221 -3.43 7.84 24.75
CA ASP A 221 -4.51 8.00 25.74
C ASP A 221 -5.14 9.38 25.62
N GLY A 222 -6.48 9.43 25.78
CA GLY A 222 -7.26 10.65 25.62
C GLY A 222 -7.35 11.19 24.18
N LYS A 223 -6.78 10.53 23.17
CA LYS A 223 -6.92 10.92 21.76
C LYS A 223 -8.23 10.41 21.17
N GLU A 224 -8.79 11.18 20.25
CA GLU A 224 -9.90 10.71 19.43
C GLU A 224 -9.46 9.52 18.58
N ARG A 225 -10.24 8.43 18.57
CA ARG A 225 -9.95 7.24 17.78
C ARG A 225 -11.09 6.90 16.83
N SER A 226 -10.75 6.27 15.71
CA SER A 226 -11.72 5.78 14.74
C SER A 226 -11.23 4.52 14.06
N PHE A 227 -12.16 3.60 13.81
CA PHE A 227 -11.91 2.40 13.01
C PHE A 227 -12.07 2.70 11.52
N THR A 228 -11.25 2.07 10.71
CA THR A 228 -11.28 2.21 9.25
C THR A 228 -10.71 0.96 8.57
N TYR A 229 -10.70 0.96 7.23
CA TYR A 229 -9.95 -0.01 6.46
C TYR A 229 -8.82 0.69 5.68
N ILE A 230 -7.62 0.20 5.90
CA ILE A 230 -6.42 0.62 5.18
C ILE A 230 -5.97 -0.53 4.30
N ASN A 231 -5.91 -0.30 2.99
CA ASN A 231 -5.56 -1.34 2.02
C ASN A 231 -6.31 -2.66 2.33
N HIS A 232 -7.61 -2.58 2.52
CA HIS A 232 -8.53 -3.68 2.86
C HIS A 232 -8.31 -4.35 4.22
N GLN A 233 -7.41 -3.87 5.07
CA GLN A 233 -7.22 -4.45 6.41
C GLN A 233 -7.81 -3.55 7.49
N PRO A 234 -8.40 -4.13 8.56
CA PRO A 234 -8.89 -3.37 9.70
C PRO A 234 -7.78 -2.50 10.27
N ALA A 235 -8.10 -1.27 10.55
CA ALA A 235 -7.15 -0.31 11.07
C ALA A 235 -7.78 0.60 12.13
N LEU A 236 -6.93 1.10 13.00
CA LEU A 236 -7.26 2.08 14.02
C LEU A 236 -6.37 3.29 13.83
N TRP A 237 -6.96 4.46 13.77
CA TRP A 237 -6.20 5.69 13.80
C TRP A 237 -6.55 6.55 15.00
N PHE A 238 -5.56 7.32 15.44
CA PHE A 238 -5.67 8.27 16.53
C PHE A 238 -5.49 9.69 15.99
N LYS A 239 -6.36 10.60 16.42
CA LYS A 239 -6.39 11.99 15.95
C LYS A 239 -6.18 12.97 17.09
N THR A 240 -5.61 14.11 16.75
CA THR A 240 -5.55 15.31 17.59
C THR A 240 -5.80 16.51 16.69
N ASN A 241 -6.71 17.41 17.10
CA ASN A 241 -7.05 18.60 16.32
C ASN A 241 -7.35 18.28 14.85
N ASN A 242 -8.14 17.24 14.61
CA ASN A 242 -8.53 16.75 13.29
C ASN A 242 -7.35 16.25 12.40
N ARG A 243 -6.18 16.01 12.99
CA ARG A 243 -5.03 15.40 12.29
C ARG A 243 -4.81 13.98 12.79
N ILE A 244 -4.59 13.04 11.86
CA ILE A 244 -4.19 11.67 12.19
C ILE A 244 -2.73 11.71 12.66
N MET A 245 -2.50 11.23 13.88
CA MET A 245 -1.17 11.19 14.50
C MET A 245 -0.57 9.79 14.44
N SER A 246 -1.43 8.78 14.36
CA SER A 246 -1.04 7.38 14.29
C SER A 246 -2.08 6.59 13.52
N CYS A 247 -1.61 5.66 12.69
CA CYS A 247 -2.44 4.68 12.00
C CYS A 247 -1.85 3.29 12.27
N MET A 248 -2.62 2.42 12.90
CA MET A 248 -2.26 1.03 13.14
C MET A 248 -3.08 0.13 12.23
N VAL A 249 -2.43 -0.66 11.40
CA VAL A 249 -3.06 -1.64 10.51
C VAL A 249 -2.84 -3.03 11.08
N PHE A 250 -3.89 -3.84 11.12
CA PHE A 250 -3.90 -5.13 11.81
C PHE A 250 -4.02 -6.28 10.81
N ASN A 251 -3.15 -7.28 10.95
CA ASN A 251 -3.24 -8.52 10.18
C ASN A 251 -3.63 -9.67 11.10
N PHE A 252 -4.61 -10.45 10.64
CA PHE A 252 -5.11 -11.63 11.35
C PHE A 252 -4.67 -12.91 10.62
N ASN A 253 -4.35 -13.94 11.36
CA ASN A 253 -4.13 -15.29 10.82
C ASN A 253 -5.46 -16.03 10.60
N GLU A 254 -5.39 -17.26 10.12
CA GLU A 254 -6.55 -18.14 9.88
C GLU A 254 -7.34 -18.50 11.14
N HIS A 255 -6.75 -18.33 12.33
CA HIS A 255 -7.38 -18.57 13.63
C HIS A 255 -7.94 -17.28 14.26
N ASN A 256 -8.09 -16.20 13.48
CA ASN A 256 -8.52 -14.88 13.95
C ASN A 256 -7.67 -14.30 15.11
N LYS A 257 -6.39 -14.70 15.20
CA LYS A 257 -5.42 -14.07 16.09
C LYS A 257 -4.63 -13.01 15.37
N LEU A 258 -4.30 -11.92 16.06
CA LEU A 258 -3.44 -10.87 15.52
C LEU A 258 -2.03 -11.42 15.30
N SER A 259 -1.58 -11.42 14.05
CA SER A 259 -0.27 -11.94 13.64
C SER A 259 0.72 -10.84 13.25
N ALA A 260 0.23 -9.65 12.88
CA ALA A 260 1.08 -8.48 12.67
C ALA A 260 0.34 -7.18 12.96
N ILE A 261 1.07 -6.19 13.45
CA ILE A 261 0.62 -4.81 13.65
C ILE A 261 1.63 -3.89 12.97
N TYR A 262 1.12 -3.06 12.06
CA TYR A 262 1.91 -2.05 11.34
C TYR A 262 1.53 -0.67 11.85
N SER A 263 2.44 -0.02 12.57
CA SER A 263 2.23 1.29 13.18
C SER A 263 2.90 2.38 12.35
N ILE A 264 2.13 3.19 11.68
CA ILE A 264 2.57 4.31 10.87
C ILE A 264 2.34 5.60 11.66
N VAL A 265 3.42 6.31 11.99
CA VAL A 265 3.39 7.61 12.66
C VAL A 265 4.17 8.67 11.89
N ASP A 266 4.64 8.34 10.68
CA ASP A 266 5.28 9.27 9.76
C ASP A 266 4.26 10.32 9.28
N PRO A 267 4.44 11.62 9.64
CA PRO A 267 3.47 12.66 9.28
C PRO A 267 3.30 12.85 7.77
N GLU A 268 4.32 12.55 6.97
CA GLU A 268 4.26 12.66 5.52
C GLU A 268 3.31 11.60 4.95
N LYS A 269 3.44 10.35 5.38
CA LYS A 269 2.57 9.25 4.96
C LYS A 269 1.14 9.39 5.47
N LEU A 270 0.94 9.96 6.66
CA LEU A 270 -0.38 10.17 7.23
C LEU A 270 -1.14 11.36 6.63
N ARG A 271 -0.44 12.28 5.95
CA ARG A 271 -1.06 13.48 5.35
C ARG A 271 -2.17 13.14 4.38
N ASN A 272 -1.97 12.14 3.56
CA ASN A 272 -2.91 11.73 2.52
C ASN A 272 -4.15 10.97 3.05
N LEU A 273 -4.12 10.50 4.29
CA LEU A 273 -5.28 9.92 4.96
C LEU A 273 -6.31 10.98 5.43
N HIS A 274 -5.91 12.24 5.59
CA HIS A 274 -6.79 13.33 6.04
C HIS A 274 -7.72 13.88 4.97
N GLN A 275 -7.27 13.81 3.75
CA GLN A 275 -8.04 14.21 2.58
C GLN A 275 -7.88 13.06 1.58
N PRO A 276 -8.96 12.38 1.20
CA PRO A 276 -8.95 11.79 -0.12
C PRO A 276 -8.78 13.00 -1.04
N LYS A 277 -7.55 13.27 -1.44
CA LYS A 277 -7.31 14.17 -2.55
C LYS A 277 -8.00 13.50 -3.72
N GLY A 278 -9.27 13.87 -3.93
CA GLY A 278 -9.80 13.84 -5.27
C GLY A 278 -8.66 14.44 -6.08
N VAL A 279 -8.30 13.83 -7.19
CA VAL A 279 -7.25 14.32 -8.08
C VAL A 279 -7.36 15.84 -8.06
N VAL A 280 -6.51 16.53 -7.26
CA VAL A 280 -6.37 17.98 -7.37
C VAL A 280 -5.73 18.09 -8.73
N ALA A 281 -6.58 18.23 -9.74
CA ALA A 281 -6.17 18.52 -11.07
C ALA A 281 -5.46 19.86 -10.98
N ASN A 282 -4.16 19.81 -10.70
CA ASN A 282 -3.26 20.84 -11.11
C ASN A 282 -3.69 21.23 -12.54
N GLN A 283 -3.71 22.51 -12.89
CA GLN A 283 -4.13 22.95 -14.23
C GLN A 283 -3.46 22.13 -15.34
N HIS A 284 -2.26 21.63 -15.09
CA HIS A 284 -1.52 20.74 -15.95
C HIS A 284 -2.20 19.34 -16.06
N MET A 285 -2.63 18.77 -14.95
CA MET A 285 -3.36 17.50 -14.94
C MET A 285 -4.74 17.61 -15.62
N ALA A 286 -5.44 18.72 -15.43
CA ALA A 286 -6.72 18.97 -16.11
C ALA A 286 -6.53 19.04 -17.64
N LYS A 287 -5.48 19.69 -18.11
CA LYS A 287 -5.10 19.72 -19.54
C LYS A 287 -4.75 18.32 -20.07
N LEU A 288 -4.02 17.53 -19.28
CA LEU A 288 -3.62 16.18 -19.58
C LEU A 288 -4.85 15.24 -19.70
N LEU A 289 -5.76 15.32 -18.76
CA LEU A 289 -7.00 14.56 -18.78
C LEU A 289 -7.88 14.96 -19.96
N ALA A 290 -8.02 16.26 -20.24
CA ALA A 290 -8.74 16.77 -21.40
C ALA A 290 -8.12 16.30 -22.73
N TYR A 291 -6.79 16.25 -22.81
CA TYR A 291 -6.08 15.72 -23.96
C TYR A 291 -6.39 14.23 -24.19
N LEU A 292 -6.36 13.43 -23.13
CA LEU A 292 -6.69 12.00 -23.20
C LEU A 292 -8.16 11.77 -23.60
N ASP A 293 -9.10 12.61 -23.09
CA ASP A 293 -10.51 12.54 -23.48
C ASP A 293 -10.75 12.82 -24.97
N GLN A 294 -9.92 13.68 -25.56
CA GLN A 294 -10.05 14.04 -26.98
C GLN A 294 -9.41 13.01 -27.92
N HIS A 295 -8.42 12.23 -27.45
CA HIS A 295 -7.57 11.41 -28.34
C HIS A 295 -7.59 9.91 -28.04
N ILE A 296 -8.19 9.48 -26.92
CA ILE A 296 -8.28 8.06 -26.50
C ILE A 296 -9.77 7.65 -26.38
N ASN A 297 -10.54 7.87 -27.44
CA ASN A 297 -11.91 7.34 -27.58
C ASN A 297 -11.95 6.16 -28.53
#